data_5ad3c1f84d875515f6652a77e2f700bf
#
_entry.id   5ad3c1f84d875515f6652a77e2f700bf
#
_cell.length_a   1.000
_cell.length_b   1.000
_cell.length_c   1.000
_cell.angle_alpha   90.00
_cell.angle_beta   90.00
_cell.angle_gamma   90.00
#
_symmetry.space_group_name_H-M   'P 1'
#
loop_
_entity.id
_entity.type
_entity.pdbx_description
1 polymer ?
#
loop_
_entity_poly.entity_id
_entity_poly.type
_entity_poly.pdbx_seq_one_letter_code
_entity_poly.pdbx_strand_id
1 'polypeptide(L)'
;MVFSNLFFIYLFLPLNLILYFVVKNRTWQNIVLLGFSLFFYAWGEPVWVFMLMLTAFLDYTWAKCIEYFRQSGQTRRVKIALAASLIFDLGMLGVFKYSGFLIENINLLTGLNLPVPQIALPIGISFYTFQTISYVLDVYRGQVPAQKTYYKYLMYLSSYHQLVAGPIVRYSDVAAEIENRTVSVQDFSEGITKFCVGLTKKVVVANTAGQLVAQYMDGQLAGLSVAGAWFGALLYAIQLYYDFSAYSDMAIGLGRMFGFHYHINFNYPYIVKSVTEFWRRWHISLSSFFRDYVYIPLGGNRKHQIFNICIVWFLTGLWHGASWNFILWGVFYGVLLIVEKLGLLKVLEKIPSFFSHLYLLFITLIGWTIFYTTDLGRLGGYLSVMFGLSGNPLTDTQLSITFLNRIFWLAAAILFCAPVTQWVKGRLQRLQGEGAQALVCVGTALMNLTLLFVCTSMLVGDSYNPFLYFRF
;
A
#
# COMPACT_ATOMS: atom_id res chain seq x y z
N MET A 1 4.04 -14.42 -7.86
CA MET A 1 5.47 -14.01 -7.72
C MET A 1 5.53 -12.77 -6.86
N VAL A 2 6.64 -12.50 -6.12
CA VAL A 2 6.84 -11.27 -5.34
C VAL A 2 8.19 -10.64 -5.67
N PHE A 3 8.34 -9.31 -5.49
CA PHE A 3 9.57 -8.59 -5.85
C PHE A 3 10.80 -8.99 -5.03
N SER A 4 10.61 -9.47 -3.82
CA SER A 4 11.66 -10.00 -2.95
C SER A 4 11.97 -11.49 -3.16
N ASN A 5 11.64 -12.05 -4.31
CA ASN A 5 11.99 -13.42 -4.68
C ASN A 5 13.27 -13.43 -5.53
N LEU A 6 14.19 -14.35 -5.27
CA LEU A 6 15.44 -14.48 -6.04
C LEU A 6 15.21 -14.72 -7.53
N PHE A 7 14.21 -15.53 -7.90
CA PHE A 7 13.82 -15.73 -9.29
C PHE A 7 13.40 -14.43 -9.95
N PHE A 8 12.65 -13.57 -9.24
CA PHE A 8 12.27 -12.25 -9.74
C PHE A 8 13.50 -11.37 -9.98
N ILE A 9 14.39 -11.28 -8.99
CA ILE A 9 15.55 -10.38 -9.01
C ILE A 9 16.58 -10.79 -10.07
N TYR A 10 16.88 -12.09 -10.18
CA TYR A 10 18.01 -12.58 -10.97
C TYR A 10 17.64 -13.16 -12.34
N LEU A 11 16.37 -13.47 -12.58
CA LEU A 11 15.94 -14.01 -13.88
C LEU A 11 14.84 -13.16 -14.52
N PHE A 12 13.70 -12.97 -13.83
CA PHE A 12 12.54 -12.33 -14.41
C PHE A 12 12.80 -10.86 -14.77
N LEU A 13 13.31 -10.07 -13.84
CA LEU A 13 13.56 -8.63 -14.05
C LEU A 13 14.68 -8.39 -15.09
N PRO A 14 15.86 -9.03 -15.02
CA PRO A 14 16.89 -8.87 -16.06
C PRO A 14 16.39 -9.26 -17.46
N LEU A 15 15.70 -10.39 -17.58
CA LEU A 15 15.16 -10.82 -18.88
C LEU A 15 14.13 -9.81 -19.43
N ASN A 16 13.23 -9.31 -18.57
CA ASN A 16 12.28 -8.27 -18.96
C ASN A 16 12.99 -6.99 -19.43
N LEU A 17 14.00 -6.51 -18.70
CA LEU A 17 14.77 -5.33 -19.07
C LEU A 17 15.49 -5.51 -20.41
N ILE A 18 16.16 -6.66 -20.62
CA ILE A 18 16.84 -6.96 -21.88
C ILE A 18 15.83 -6.92 -23.04
N LEU A 19 14.73 -7.65 -22.94
CA LEU A 19 13.73 -7.70 -24.01
C LEU A 19 13.04 -6.35 -24.24
N TYR A 20 12.85 -5.55 -23.17
CA TYR A 20 12.26 -4.22 -23.27
C TYR A 20 13.15 -3.24 -24.04
N PHE A 21 14.48 -3.29 -23.83
CA PHE A 21 15.42 -2.33 -24.43
C PHE A 21 16.02 -2.80 -25.75
N VAL A 22 15.91 -4.08 -26.11
CA VAL A 22 16.49 -4.63 -27.35
C VAL A 22 15.90 -3.99 -28.60
N VAL A 23 14.64 -3.57 -28.56
CA VAL A 23 13.98 -2.88 -29.68
C VAL A 23 13.47 -1.51 -29.22
N LYS A 24 13.96 -0.45 -29.86
CA LYS A 24 13.55 0.94 -29.58
C LYS A 24 12.20 1.28 -30.27
N ASN A 25 11.17 0.47 -30.04
CA ASN A 25 9.83 0.68 -30.57
C ASN A 25 8.80 0.65 -29.43
N ARG A 26 7.95 1.66 -29.34
CA ARG A 26 6.97 1.81 -28.25
C ARG A 26 5.97 0.66 -28.20
N THR A 27 5.48 0.21 -29.34
CA THR A 27 4.55 -0.92 -29.42
C THR A 27 5.20 -2.20 -28.90
N TRP A 28 6.45 -2.49 -29.31
CA TRP A 28 7.22 -3.60 -28.77
C TRP A 28 7.38 -3.53 -27.26
N GLN A 29 7.82 -2.38 -26.74
CA GLN A 29 8.00 -2.16 -25.31
C GLN A 29 6.73 -2.37 -24.51
N ASN A 30 5.58 -1.90 -25.02
CA ASN A 30 4.28 -2.11 -24.41
C ASN A 30 3.85 -3.59 -24.43
N ILE A 31 4.12 -4.30 -25.54
CA ILE A 31 3.79 -5.74 -25.65
C ILE A 31 4.67 -6.57 -24.71
N VAL A 32 5.98 -6.28 -24.63
CA VAL A 32 6.88 -6.95 -23.69
C VAL A 32 6.40 -6.74 -22.25
N LEU A 33 6.11 -5.49 -21.86
CA LEU A 33 5.58 -5.22 -20.51
C LEU A 33 4.26 -5.95 -20.25
N LEU A 34 3.33 -5.94 -21.20
CA LEU A 34 2.07 -6.66 -21.08
C LEU A 34 2.29 -8.17 -20.89
N GLY A 35 3.13 -8.79 -21.72
CA GLY A 35 3.41 -10.22 -21.65
C GLY A 35 4.02 -10.61 -20.30
N PHE A 36 5.04 -9.86 -19.84
CA PHE A 36 5.66 -10.09 -18.53
C PHE A 36 4.70 -9.82 -17.38
N SER A 37 3.82 -8.83 -17.49
CA SER A 37 2.83 -8.51 -16.47
C SER A 37 1.78 -9.61 -16.32
N LEU A 38 1.24 -10.09 -17.41
CA LEU A 38 0.30 -11.22 -17.40
C LEU A 38 0.96 -12.51 -16.88
N PHE A 39 2.20 -12.78 -17.28
CA PHE A 39 2.96 -13.91 -16.76
C PHE A 39 3.21 -13.78 -15.25
N PHE A 40 3.63 -12.59 -14.77
CA PHE A 40 3.85 -12.33 -13.35
C PHE A 40 2.61 -12.59 -12.52
N TYR A 41 1.45 -12.14 -13.02
CA TYR A 41 0.17 -12.34 -12.34
C TYR A 41 -0.27 -13.80 -12.39
N ALA A 42 -0.23 -14.43 -13.58
CA ALA A 42 -0.62 -15.83 -13.77
C ALA A 42 0.26 -16.81 -12.96
N TRP A 43 1.52 -16.45 -12.65
CA TRP A 43 2.39 -17.26 -11.79
C TRP A 43 1.81 -17.51 -10.41
N GLY A 44 1.11 -16.55 -9.84
CA GLY A 44 0.42 -16.68 -8.54
C GLY A 44 -1.06 -17.01 -8.67
N GLU A 45 -1.68 -16.58 -9.76
CA GLU A 45 -3.13 -16.57 -9.97
C GLU A 45 -3.51 -17.06 -11.38
N PRO A 46 -3.27 -18.35 -11.71
CA PRO A 46 -3.43 -18.84 -13.08
C PRO A 46 -4.86 -18.77 -13.62
N VAL A 47 -5.86 -18.86 -12.74
CA VAL A 47 -7.27 -18.74 -13.11
C VAL A 47 -7.73 -17.27 -13.12
N TRP A 48 -7.33 -16.50 -12.12
CA TRP A 48 -7.81 -15.13 -11.94
C TRP A 48 -7.22 -14.13 -12.95
N VAL A 49 -6.17 -14.52 -13.70
CA VAL A 49 -5.65 -13.71 -14.82
C VAL A 49 -6.72 -13.50 -15.90
N PHE A 50 -7.57 -14.49 -16.16
CA PHE A 50 -8.68 -14.34 -17.12
C PHE A 50 -9.75 -13.37 -16.62
N MET A 51 -9.99 -13.35 -15.30
CA MET A 51 -10.90 -12.38 -14.70
C MET A 51 -10.35 -10.95 -14.77
N LEU A 52 -9.05 -10.75 -14.51
CA LEU A 52 -8.39 -9.47 -14.71
C LEU A 52 -8.53 -8.98 -16.17
N MET A 53 -8.32 -9.87 -17.13
CA MET A 53 -8.48 -9.55 -18.56
C MET A 53 -9.94 -9.22 -18.91
N LEU A 54 -10.91 -9.94 -18.35
CA LEU A 54 -12.34 -9.67 -18.55
C LEU A 54 -12.73 -8.31 -17.95
N THR A 55 -12.31 -8.02 -16.71
CA THR A 55 -12.54 -6.72 -16.07
C THR A 55 -11.97 -5.60 -16.91
N ALA A 56 -10.70 -5.73 -17.33
CA ALA A 56 -10.07 -4.75 -18.21
C ALA A 56 -10.85 -4.55 -19.54
N PHE A 57 -11.36 -5.61 -20.13
CA PHE A 57 -12.14 -5.54 -21.36
C PHE A 57 -13.48 -4.78 -21.18
N LEU A 58 -14.16 -5.10 -20.10
CA LEU A 58 -15.45 -4.46 -19.79
C LEU A 58 -15.27 -2.98 -19.50
N ASP A 59 -14.31 -2.58 -18.67
CA ASP A 59 -14.09 -1.18 -18.33
C ASP A 59 -13.54 -0.36 -19.49
N TYR A 60 -12.66 -0.96 -20.31
CA TYR A 60 -12.28 -0.37 -21.59
C TYR A 60 -13.52 -0.08 -22.46
N THR A 61 -14.45 -1.04 -22.56
CA THR A 61 -15.65 -0.91 -23.37
C THR A 61 -16.60 0.14 -22.78
N TRP A 62 -16.83 0.12 -21.46
CA TRP A 62 -17.66 1.13 -20.79
C TRP A 62 -17.09 2.54 -20.95
N ALA A 63 -15.78 2.72 -20.79
CA ALA A 63 -15.15 4.02 -20.99
C ALA A 63 -15.32 4.53 -22.42
N LYS A 64 -15.21 3.66 -23.42
CA LYS A 64 -15.48 4.01 -24.85
C LYS A 64 -16.94 4.39 -25.06
N CYS A 65 -17.87 3.65 -24.47
CA CYS A 65 -19.30 3.98 -24.54
C CYS A 65 -19.60 5.34 -23.88
N ILE A 66 -19.02 5.61 -22.71
CA ILE A 66 -19.16 6.88 -21.99
C ILE A 66 -18.67 8.03 -22.86
N GLU A 67 -17.47 7.91 -23.44
CA GLU A 67 -16.92 8.95 -24.31
C GLU A 67 -17.78 9.18 -25.55
N TYR A 68 -18.18 8.11 -26.25
CA TYR A 68 -19.05 8.19 -27.43
C TYR A 68 -20.41 8.86 -27.12
N PHE A 69 -21.11 8.41 -26.06
CA PHE A 69 -22.40 8.99 -25.69
C PHE A 69 -22.24 10.43 -25.18
N ARG A 70 -21.13 10.78 -24.52
CA ARG A 70 -20.87 12.17 -24.14
C ARG A 70 -20.68 13.07 -25.35
N GLN A 71 -19.90 12.65 -26.34
CA GLN A 71 -19.72 13.40 -27.59
C GLN A 71 -21.03 13.55 -28.40
N SER A 72 -21.90 12.55 -28.28
CA SER A 72 -23.25 12.57 -28.94
C SER A 72 -24.32 13.30 -28.12
N GLY A 73 -23.99 13.93 -26.98
CA GLY A 73 -24.92 14.64 -26.12
C GLY A 73 -25.94 13.77 -25.36
N GLN A 74 -25.75 12.45 -25.32
CA GLN A 74 -26.70 11.47 -24.76
C GLN A 74 -26.50 11.26 -23.26
N THR A 75 -26.74 12.28 -22.44
CA THR A 75 -26.44 12.29 -20.98
C THR A 75 -27.02 11.10 -20.22
N ARG A 76 -28.23 10.62 -20.59
CA ARG A 76 -28.85 9.46 -19.92
C ARG A 76 -28.03 8.17 -20.15
N ARG A 77 -27.59 7.95 -21.41
CA ARG A 77 -26.77 6.76 -21.74
C ARG A 77 -25.40 6.79 -21.10
N VAL A 78 -24.80 7.98 -20.98
CA VAL A 78 -23.55 8.17 -20.22
C VAL A 78 -23.70 7.71 -18.77
N LYS A 79 -24.79 8.14 -18.08
CA LYS A 79 -25.05 7.72 -16.69
C LYS A 79 -25.32 6.22 -16.56
N ILE A 80 -26.04 5.62 -17.53
CA ILE A 80 -26.30 4.17 -17.53
C ILE A 80 -24.98 3.39 -17.69
N ALA A 81 -24.12 3.78 -18.64
CA ALA A 81 -22.83 3.14 -18.86
C ALA A 81 -21.92 3.24 -17.63
N LEU A 82 -21.88 4.42 -16.99
CA LEU A 82 -21.14 4.60 -15.74
C LEU A 82 -21.70 3.71 -14.62
N ALA A 83 -23.03 3.70 -14.44
CA ALA A 83 -23.65 2.88 -13.39
C ALA A 83 -23.40 1.39 -13.62
N ALA A 84 -23.44 0.92 -14.86
CA ALA A 84 -23.17 -0.48 -15.21
C ALA A 84 -21.71 -0.88 -14.88
N SER A 85 -20.73 -0.04 -15.21
CA SER A 85 -19.34 -0.28 -14.83
C SER A 85 -19.17 -0.32 -13.31
N LEU A 86 -19.68 0.66 -12.58
CA LEU A 86 -19.55 0.70 -11.11
C LEU A 86 -20.24 -0.47 -10.41
N ILE A 87 -21.45 -0.88 -10.90
CA ILE A 87 -22.16 -2.05 -10.36
C ILE A 87 -21.36 -3.32 -10.61
N PHE A 88 -20.76 -3.47 -11.78
CA PHE A 88 -19.93 -4.63 -12.10
C PHE A 88 -18.69 -4.68 -11.20
N ASP A 89 -17.91 -3.60 -11.13
CA ASP A 89 -16.67 -3.52 -10.34
C ASP A 89 -16.90 -3.72 -8.84
N LEU A 90 -17.86 -2.96 -8.28
CA LEU A 90 -18.19 -3.07 -6.86
C LEU A 90 -18.92 -4.37 -6.54
N GLY A 91 -19.71 -4.89 -7.47
CA GLY A 91 -20.38 -6.18 -7.34
C GLY A 91 -19.38 -7.33 -7.31
N MET A 92 -18.39 -7.32 -8.20
CA MET A 92 -17.28 -8.28 -8.18
C MET A 92 -16.52 -8.22 -6.86
N LEU A 93 -16.08 -7.03 -6.45
CA LEU A 93 -15.39 -6.84 -5.17
C LEU A 93 -16.28 -7.31 -4.02
N GLY A 94 -17.60 -7.03 -4.07
CA GLY A 94 -18.60 -7.45 -3.10
C GLY A 94 -18.67 -8.97 -2.96
N VAL A 95 -18.79 -9.68 -4.07
CA VAL A 95 -18.88 -11.14 -4.08
C VAL A 95 -17.60 -11.79 -3.56
N PHE A 96 -16.45 -11.39 -4.09
CA PHE A 96 -15.17 -12.04 -3.73
C PHE A 96 -14.70 -11.72 -2.32
N LYS A 97 -14.89 -10.46 -1.87
CA LYS A 97 -14.34 -10.02 -0.58
C LYS A 97 -15.32 -10.11 0.58
N TYR A 98 -16.62 -9.90 0.35
CA TYR A 98 -17.58 -9.69 1.45
C TYR A 98 -18.66 -10.76 1.57
N SER A 99 -18.83 -11.69 0.61
CA SER A 99 -19.90 -12.69 0.66
C SER A 99 -19.82 -13.57 1.90
N GLY A 100 -18.63 -14.08 2.25
CA GLY A 100 -18.42 -14.87 3.47
C GLY A 100 -18.80 -14.10 4.72
N PHE A 101 -18.23 -12.92 4.90
CA PHE A 101 -18.49 -12.04 6.04
C PHE A 101 -19.98 -11.66 6.19
N LEU A 102 -20.68 -11.40 5.09
CA LEU A 102 -22.11 -11.10 5.12
C LEU A 102 -22.92 -12.31 5.58
N ILE A 103 -22.66 -13.50 5.02
CA ILE A 103 -23.38 -14.72 5.39
C ILE A 103 -23.10 -15.12 6.85
N GLU A 104 -21.85 -15.00 7.32
CA GLU A 104 -21.52 -15.24 8.74
C GLU A 104 -22.31 -14.32 9.68
N ASN A 105 -22.39 -13.02 9.36
CA ASN A 105 -23.16 -12.08 10.17
C ASN A 105 -24.68 -12.32 10.08
N ILE A 106 -25.21 -12.71 8.92
CA ILE A 106 -26.62 -13.11 8.78
C ILE A 106 -26.90 -14.33 9.65
N ASN A 107 -26.06 -15.37 9.59
CA ASN A 107 -26.21 -16.56 10.44
C ASN A 107 -26.18 -16.21 11.93
N LEU A 108 -25.26 -15.33 12.34
CA LEU A 108 -25.14 -14.88 13.72
C LEU A 108 -26.39 -14.14 14.20
N LEU A 109 -26.97 -13.28 13.37
CA LEU A 109 -28.12 -12.45 13.73
C LEU A 109 -29.45 -13.19 13.68
N THR A 110 -29.58 -14.14 12.75
CA THR A 110 -30.87 -14.81 12.48
C THR A 110 -30.95 -16.22 13.02
N GLY A 111 -29.83 -16.84 13.40
CA GLY A 111 -29.72 -18.23 13.76
C GLY A 111 -29.87 -19.19 12.56
N LEU A 112 -29.88 -18.68 11.33
CA LEU A 112 -29.89 -19.51 10.12
C LEU A 112 -28.50 -20.12 9.91
N ASN A 113 -28.48 -21.36 9.41
CA ASN A 113 -27.24 -22.08 9.05
C ASN A 113 -27.01 -22.03 7.53
N LEU A 114 -26.96 -20.82 6.94
CA LEU A 114 -26.65 -20.66 5.53
C LEU A 114 -25.21 -21.09 5.24
N PRO A 115 -24.93 -21.78 4.13
CA PRO A 115 -23.57 -22.15 3.78
C PRO A 115 -22.71 -20.91 3.51
N VAL A 116 -21.60 -20.80 4.23
CA VAL A 116 -20.64 -19.69 4.04
C VAL A 116 -19.79 -19.95 2.80
N PRO A 117 -19.80 -19.05 1.78
CA PRO A 117 -19.01 -19.23 0.58
C PRO A 117 -17.51 -19.23 0.88
N GLN A 118 -16.78 -20.24 0.41
CA GLN A 118 -15.32 -20.34 0.48
C GLN A 118 -14.71 -19.87 -0.84
N ILE A 119 -14.82 -18.58 -1.14
CA ILE A 119 -14.33 -18.01 -2.39
C ILE A 119 -12.91 -17.46 -2.16
N ALA A 120 -11.93 -17.99 -2.90
CA ALA A 120 -10.57 -17.46 -2.85
C ALA A 120 -10.55 -16.01 -3.39
N LEU A 121 -9.99 -15.10 -2.63
CA LEU A 121 -9.86 -13.68 -3.02
C LEU A 121 -8.75 -13.54 -4.05
N PRO A 122 -9.04 -13.07 -5.30
CA PRO A 122 -7.98 -12.83 -6.28
C PRO A 122 -7.00 -11.76 -5.81
N ILE A 123 -5.71 -12.06 -5.86
CA ILE A 123 -4.67 -11.13 -5.44
C ILE A 123 -4.78 -9.81 -6.23
N GLY A 124 -4.77 -8.69 -5.51
CA GLY A 124 -4.82 -7.36 -6.12
C GLY A 124 -6.21 -6.87 -6.54
N ILE A 125 -7.31 -7.66 -6.36
CA ILE A 125 -8.66 -7.24 -6.79
C ILE A 125 -9.05 -5.87 -6.22
N SER A 126 -8.74 -5.59 -4.95
CA SER A 126 -9.05 -4.30 -4.32
C SER A 126 -8.29 -3.13 -4.96
N PHE A 127 -7.08 -3.36 -5.48
CA PHE A 127 -6.25 -2.34 -6.13
C PHE A 127 -6.72 -2.09 -7.56
N TYR A 128 -6.83 -3.14 -8.38
CA TYR A 128 -7.22 -2.93 -9.76
C TYR A 128 -8.68 -2.45 -9.89
N THR A 129 -9.57 -2.83 -8.96
CA THR A 129 -10.92 -2.27 -8.90
C THR A 129 -10.89 -0.75 -8.68
N PHE A 130 -10.01 -0.23 -7.82
CA PHE A 130 -9.88 1.22 -7.65
C PHE A 130 -9.24 1.89 -8.87
N GLN A 131 -8.32 1.22 -9.54
CA GLN A 131 -7.74 1.73 -10.79
C GLN A 131 -8.80 1.81 -11.90
N THR A 132 -9.62 0.77 -12.09
CA THR A 132 -10.70 0.76 -13.09
C THR A 132 -11.76 1.81 -12.78
N ILE A 133 -12.24 1.87 -11.54
CA ILE A 133 -13.23 2.88 -11.11
C ILE A 133 -12.69 4.29 -11.33
N SER A 134 -11.42 4.56 -10.97
CA SER A 134 -10.83 5.89 -11.19
C SER A 134 -10.77 6.23 -12.67
N TYR A 135 -10.37 5.28 -13.53
CA TYR A 135 -10.31 5.48 -14.97
C TYR A 135 -11.67 5.80 -15.57
N VAL A 136 -12.69 4.98 -15.28
CA VAL A 136 -14.05 5.20 -15.82
C VAL A 136 -14.65 6.52 -15.34
N LEU A 137 -14.42 6.89 -14.06
CA LEU A 137 -14.85 8.17 -13.50
C LEU A 137 -14.11 9.36 -14.14
N ASP A 138 -12.81 9.25 -14.41
CA ASP A 138 -12.01 10.31 -15.04
C ASP A 138 -12.45 10.51 -16.51
N VAL A 139 -12.73 9.41 -17.23
CA VAL A 139 -13.34 9.49 -18.57
C VAL A 139 -14.73 10.13 -18.52
N TYR A 140 -15.57 9.75 -17.55
CA TYR A 140 -16.90 10.34 -17.35
C TYR A 140 -16.81 11.86 -17.07
N ARG A 141 -15.89 12.29 -16.26
CA ARG A 141 -15.64 13.71 -15.94
C ARG A 141 -14.97 14.48 -17.08
N GLY A 142 -14.48 13.79 -18.10
CA GLY A 142 -13.75 14.38 -19.21
C GLY A 142 -12.32 14.79 -18.87
N GLN A 143 -11.76 14.28 -17.79
CA GLN A 143 -10.38 14.57 -17.36
C GLN A 143 -9.36 13.85 -18.24
N VAL A 144 -9.70 12.67 -18.74
CA VAL A 144 -8.89 11.90 -19.69
C VAL A 144 -9.77 11.37 -20.84
N PRO A 145 -9.22 11.20 -22.05
CA PRO A 145 -9.90 10.49 -23.12
C PRO A 145 -9.91 8.96 -22.83
N ALA A 146 -10.92 8.26 -23.37
CA ALA A 146 -10.91 6.81 -23.34
C ALA A 146 -9.72 6.27 -24.14
N GLN A 147 -9.02 5.25 -23.60
CA GLN A 147 -7.87 4.64 -24.29
C GLN A 147 -8.31 4.05 -25.63
N LYS A 148 -7.52 4.34 -26.66
CA LYS A 148 -7.87 3.96 -28.04
C LYS A 148 -7.78 2.45 -28.29
N THR A 149 -6.84 1.75 -27.62
CA THR A 149 -6.54 0.35 -27.86
C THR A 149 -6.58 -0.48 -26.58
N TYR A 150 -7.28 -1.62 -26.65
CA TYR A 150 -7.45 -2.50 -25.49
C TYR A 150 -6.12 -2.97 -24.88
N TYR A 151 -5.13 -3.37 -25.70
CA TYR A 151 -3.87 -3.89 -25.16
C TYR A 151 -3.09 -2.87 -24.32
N LYS A 152 -3.20 -1.57 -24.63
CA LYS A 152 -2.56 -0.50 -23.83
C LYS A 152 -3.27 -0.31 -22.49
N TYR A 153 -4.62 -0.40 -22.48
CA TYR A 153 -5.37 -0.36 -21.25
C TYR A 153 -5.10 -1.59 -20.38
N LEU A 154 -5.09 -2.78 -20.99
CA LEU A 154 -4.75 -4.01 -20.29
C LEU A 154 -3.31 -3.98 -19.75
N MET A 155 -2.33 -3.45 -20.51
CA MET A 155 -0.97 -3.24 -20.04
C MET A 155 -0.94 -2.32 -18.82
N TYR A 156 -1.65 -1.21 -18.85
CA TYR A 156 -1.76 -0.31 -17.70
C TYR A 156 -2.31 -1.05 -16.48
N LEU A 157 -3.46 -1.69 -16.60
CA LEU A 157 -4.12 -2.35 -15.48
C LEU A 157 -3.31 -3.52 -14.93
N SER A 158 -2.72 -4.35 -15.81
CA SER A 158 -1.97 -5.54 -15.42
C SER A 158 -0.51 -5.29 -15.04
N SER A 159 0.02 -4.07 -15.22
CA SER A 159 1.44 -3.75 -14.96
C SER A 159 1.91 -4.26 -13.61
N TYR A 160 2.78 -5.27 -13.60
CA TYR A 160 3.18 -6.01 -12.40
C TYR A 160 3.81 -5.13 -11.32
N HIS A 161 4.45 -4.03 -11.70
CA HIS A 161 5.07 -3.10 -10.76
C HIS A 161 4.04 -2.29 -9.94
N GLN A 162 2.76 -2.24 -10.32
CA GLN A 162 1.72 -1.51 -9.58
C GLN A 162 0.52 -2.37 -9.15
N LEU A 163 0.33 -3.56 -9.78
CA LEU A 163 -0.92 -4.32 -9.72
C LEU A 163 -1.27 -4.83 -8.32
N VAL A 164 -0.28 -5.34 -7.58
CA VAL A 164 -0.55 -6.15 -6.38
C VAL A 164 -0.68 -5.33 -5.11
N ALA A 165 0.25 -4.42 -4.83
CA ALA A 165 0.26 -3.60 -3.61
C ALA A 165 1.09 -2.31 -3.76
N GLY A 166 1.35 -1.86 -4.98
CA GLY A 166 2.02 -0.59 -5.28
C GLY A 166 1.15 0.62 -4.89
N PRO A 167 1.59 1.83 -5.23
CA PRO A 167 0.68 2.97 -5.20
C PRO A 167 -0.50 2.70 -6.12
N ILE A 168 -1.70 3.12 -5.73
CA ILE A 168 -2.88 3.10 -6.62
C ILE A 168 -2.63 4.15 -7.70
N VAL A 169 -2.07 3.71 -8.82
CA VAL A 169 -1.72 4.59 -9.95
C VAL A 169 -2.96 4.83 -10.78
N ARG A 170 -3.34 6.09 -10.96
CA ARG A 170 -4.47 6.44 -11.83
C ARG A 170 -4.05 6.41 -13.29
N TYR A 171 -5.01 6.12 -14.17
CA TYR A 171 -4.73 6.18 -15.60
C TYR A 171 -4.29 7.59 -16.04
N SER A 172 -4.88 8.64 -15.45
CA SER A 172 -4.51 10.04 -15.67
C SER A 172 -3.04 10.34 -15.39
N ASP A 173 -2.42 9.66 -14.41
CA ASP A 173 -1.04 9.90 -14.03
C ASP A 173 -0.04 9.36 -15.07
N VAL A 174 -0.42 8.33 -15.82
CA VAL A 174 0.49 7.60 -16.74
C VAL A 174 0.04 7.59 -18.20
N ALA A 175 -1.10 8.18 -18.51
CA ALA A 175 -1.68 8.17 -19.86
C ALA A 175 -0.71 8.68 -20.93
N ALA A 176 0.00 9.77 -20.65
CA ALA A 176 1.00 10.32 -21.57
C ALA A 176 2.21 9.38 -21.74
N GLU A 177 2.64 8.72 -20.66
CA GLU A 177 3.79 7.82 -20.65
C GLU A 177 3.47 6.47 -21.32
N ILE A 178 2.22 6.02 -21.32
CA ILE A 178 1.79 4.85 -22.11
C ILE A 178 2.03 5.07 -23.59
N GLU A 179 1.78 6.29 -24.08
CA GLU A 179 1.97 6.66 -25.48
C GLU A 179 3.41 7.04 -25.77
N ASN A 180 3.98 7.92 -24.97
CA ASN A 180 5.30 8.50 -25.21
C ASN A 180 6.09 8.58 -23.90
N ARG A 181 7.02 7.64 -23.69
CA ARG A 181 7.95 7.68 -22.56
C ARG A 181 9.40 7.49 -23.03
N THR A 182 10.30 8.08 -22.32
CA THR A 182 11.75 7.89 -22.51
C THR A 182 12.34 7.45 -21.18
N VAL A 183 13.42 6.69 -21.24
CA VAL A 183 14.16 6.28 -20.05
C VAL A 183 15.53 6.90 -20.13
N SER A 184 15.81 7.89 -19.28
CA SER A 184 17.14 8.45 -19.13
C SER A 184 18.04 7.53 -18.31
N VAL A 185 19.36 7.66 -18.46
CA VAL A 185 20.33 6.95 -17.61
C VAL A 185 20.12 7.31 -16.14
N GLN A 186 19.75 8.55 -15.86
CA GLN A 186 19.44 9.01 -14.51
C GLN A 186 18.20 8.30 -13.95
N ASP A 187 17.09 8.24 -14.71
CA ASP A 187 15.88 7.55 -14.28
C ASP A 187 16.14 6.07 -14.00
N PHE A 188 16.92 5.43 -14.85
CA PHE A 188 17.29 4.03 -14.69
C PHE A 188 18.12 3.81 -13.41
N SER A 189 19.15 4.64 -13.18
CA SER A 189 19.99 4.58 -11.98
C SER A 189 19.21 4.88 -10.69
N GLU A 190 18.36 5.91 -10.70
CA GLU A 190 17.49 6.23 -9.57
C GLU A 190 16.46 5.12 -9.32
N GLY A 191 15.98 4.47 -10.39
CA GLY A 191 15.09 3.32 -10.33
C GLY A 191 15.74 2.13 -9.63
N ILE A 192 16.97 1.77 -10.01
CA ILE A 192 17.76 0.71 -9.34
C ILE A 192 17.95 1.03 -7.87
N THR A 193 18.40 2.25 -7.56
CA THR A 193 18.66 2.66 -6.18
C THR A 193 17.39 2.56 -5.33
N LYS A 194 16.26 3.04 -5.86
CA LYS A 194 14.99 2.99 -5.15
C LYS A 194 14.50 1.55 -4.95
N PHE A 195 14.72 0.68 -5.92
CA PHE A 195 14.43 -0.75 -5.80
C PHE A 195 15.29 -1.42 -4.74
N CYS A 196 16.62 -1.21 -4.73
CA CYS A 196 17.54 -1.79 -3.75
C CYS A 196 17.23 -1.31 -2.31
N VAL A 197 16.92 -0.02 -2.14
CA VAL A 197 16.49 0.52 -0.85
C VAL A 197 15.16 -0.10 -0.40
N GLY A 198 14.19 -0.22 -1.31
CA GLY A 198 12.93 -0.90 -1.04
C GLY A 198 13.14 -2.36 -0.63
N LEU A 199 13.95 -3.10 -1.38
CA LEU A 199 14.30 -4.49 -1.05
C LEU A 199 14.94 -4.61 0.33
N THR A 200 15.85 -3.69 0.68
CA THR A 200 16.49 -3.65 2.00
C THR A 200 15.47 -3.38 3.12
N LYS A 201 14.56 -2.44 2.93
CA LYS A 201 13.45 -2.22 3.85
C LYS A 201 12.65 -3.49 4.11
N LYS A 202 12.34 -4.24 3.05
CA LYS A 202 11.58 -5.49 3.13
C LYS A 202 12.35 -6.58 3.84
N VAL A 203 13.56 -6.88 3.37
CA VAL A 203 14.30 -8.07 3.81
C VAL A 203 14.93 -7.85 5.18
N VAL A 204 15.62 -6.72 5.37
CA VAL A 204 16.38 -6.46 6.60
C VAL A 204 15.50 -5.97 7.74
N VAL A 205 14.48 -5.14 7.42
CA VAL A 205 13.69 -4.51 8.50
C VAL A 205 12.35 -5.20 8.67
N ALA A 206 11.51 -5.27 7.63
CA ALA A 206 10.14 -5.76 7.77
C ALA A 206 10.08 -7.25 8.11
N ASN A 207 10.90 -8.10 7.47
CA ASN A 207 10.91 -9.53 7.76
C ASN A 207 11.39 -9.81 9.20
N THR A 208 12.48 -9.15 9.65
CA THR A 208 12.97 -9.27 11.02
C THR A 208 11.93 -8.80 12.04
N ALA A 209 11.26 -7.64 11.77
CA ALA A 209 10.17 -7.18 12.63
C ALA A 209 9.03 -8.20 12.69
N GLY A 210 8.66 -8.80 11.55
CA GLY A 210 7.57 -9.77 11.47
C GLY A 210 7.80 -11.04 12.28
N GLN A 211 9.01 -11.54 12.32
CA GLN A 211 9.36 -12.68 13.19
C GLN A 211 9.15 -12.33 14.67
N LEU A 212 9.55 -11.12 15.08
CA LEU A 212 9.35 -10.64 16.45
C LEU A 212 7.88 -10.33 16.76
N VAL A 213 7.14 -9.78 15.80
CA VAL A 213 5.69 -9.51 15.95
C VAL A 213 4.94 -10.81 16.25
N ALA A 214 5.22 -11.89 15.52
CA ALA A 214 4.59 -13.18 15.78
C ALA A 214 4.83 -13.66 17.22
N GLN A 215 6.02 -13.42 17.77
CA GLN A 215 6.36 -13.78 19.16
C GLN A 215 5.52 -13.00 20.19
N TYR A 216 5.33 -11.68 20.01
CA TYR A 216 4.69 -10.80 21.00
C TYR A 216 3.19 -10.62 20.77
N MET A 217 2.69 -10.72 19.53
CA MET A 217 1.28 -10.47 19.23
C MET A 217 0.47 -11.75 19.00
N ASP A 218 1.08 -12.83 18.51
CA ASP A 218 0.39 -14.12 18.31
C ASP A 218 0.58 -15.08 19.48
N GLY A 219 1.51 -14.81 20.41
CA GLY A 219 1.77 -15.60 21.59
C GLY A 219 0.62 -15.64 22.60
N GLN A 220 0.80 -16.41 23.70
CA GLN A 220 -0.18 -16.48 24.78
C GLN A 220 -0.20 -15.18 25.59
N LEU A 221 -1.40 -14.64 25.86
CA LEU A 221 -1.55 -13.38 26.62
C LEU A 221 -1.17 -13.53 28.09
N ALA A 222 -1.35 -14.71 28.69
CA ALA A 222 -1.08 -14.94 30.11
C ALA A 222 0.40 -14.74 30.51
N GLY A 223 1.35 -14.96 29.59
CA GLY A 223 2.77 -14.77 29.82
C GLY A 223 3.34 -13.42 29.30
N LEU A 224 2.50 -12.60 28.69
CA LEU A 224 2.93 -11.36 28.06
C LEU A 224 2.97 -10.21 29.07
N SER A 225 4.12 -9.56 29.26
CA SER A 225 4.20 -8.38 30.12
C SER A 225 3.56 -7.13 29.46
N VAL A 226 3.21 -6.14 30.29
CA VAL A 226 2.67 -4.85 29.82
C VAL A 226 3.65 -4.19 28.83
N ALA A 227 4.93 -4.10 29.17
CA ALA A 227 5.96 -3.55 28.30
C ALA A 227 6.17 -4.42 27.06
N GLY A 228 6.03 -5.74 27.17
CA GLY A 228 6.06 -6.68 26.02
C GLY A 228 4.92 -6.43 25.04
N ALA A 229 3.71 -6.15 25.51
CA ALA A 229 2.57 -5.83 24.66
C ALA A 229 2.78 -4.50 23.89
N TRP A 230 3.28 -3.45 24.55
CA TRP A 230 3.64 -2.19 23.87
C TRP A 230 4.79 -2.38 22.89
N PHE A 231 5.77 -3.22 23.23
CA PHE A 231 6.88 -3.55 22.34
C PHE A 231 6.39 -4.31 21.10
N GLY A 232 5.45 -5.25 21.24
CA GLY A 232 4.82 -5.95 20.13
C GLY A 232 4.10 -4.98 19.18
N ALA A 233 3.32 -4.03 19.73
CA ALA A 233 2.66 -2.99 18.95
C ALA A 233 3.68 -2.08 18.21
N LEU A 234 4.80 -1.72 18.83
CA LEU A 234 5.89 -0.96 18.21
C LEU A 234 6.54 -1.76 17.06
N LEU A 235 6.83 -3.02 17.30
CA LEU A 235 7.40 -3.91 16.26
C LEU A 235 6.44 -4.04 15.06
N TYR A 236 5.13 -4.15 15.31
CA TYR A 236 4.16 -4.20 14.22
C TYR A 236 4.05 -2.86 13.47
N ALA A 237 4.12 -1.74 14.17
CA ALA A 237 4.18 -0.43 13.51
C ALA A 237 5.40 -0.31 12.58
N ILE A 238 6.57 -0.80 13.01
CA ILE A 238 7.79 -0.88 12.21
C ILE A 238 7.58 -1.85 11.03
N GLN A 239 7.09 -3.05 11.28
CA GLN A 239 6.85 -4.05 10.23
C GLN A 239 5.94 -3.50 9.14
N LEU A 240 4.77 -2.98 9.52
CA LEU A 240 3.77 -2.49 8.58
C LEU A 240 4.29 -1.34 7.73
N TYR A 241 4.98 -0.37 8.34
CA TYR A 241 5.56 0.74 7.61
C TYR A 241 6.64 0.31 6.63
N TYR A 242 7.58 -0.51 7.09
CA TYR A 242 8.68 -0.95 6.25
C TYR A 242 8.24 -1.92 5.18
N ASP A 243 7.33 -2.86 5.47
CA ASP A 243 6.81 -3.80 4.48
C ASP A 243 6.08 -3.08 3.34
N PHE A 244 5.16 -2.18 3.69
CA PHE A 244 4.35 -1.49 2.69
C PHE A 244 5.12 -0.37 1.96
N SER A 245 5.93 0.42 2.67
CA SER A 245 6.78 1.42 2.02
C SER A 245 7.87 0.77 1.16
N ALA A 246 8.37 -0.39 1.52
CA ALA A 246 9.31 -1.17 0.73
C ALA A 246 8.72 -1.57 -0.62
N TYR A 247 7.52 -2.18 -0.60
CA TYR A 247 6.84 -2.56 -1.82
C TYR A 247 6.59 -1.34 -2.72
N SER A 248 6.11 -0.25 -2.13
CA SER A 248 5.86 1.00 -2.84
C SER A 248 7.14 1.58 -3.46
N ASP A 249 8.27 1.56 -2.74
CA ASP A 249 9.56 2.01 -3.24
C ASP A 249 10.09 1.11 -4.36
N MET A 250 9.96 -0.21 -4.24
CA MET A 250 10.31 -1.16 -5.31
C MET A 250 9.44 -0.93 -6.55
N ALA A 251 8.13 -0.75 -6.39
CA ALA A 251 7.19 -0.46 -7.47
C ALA A 251 7.55 0.83 -8.23
N ILE A 252 7.82 1.91 -7.49
CA ILE A 252 8.23 3.20 -8.08
C ILE A 252 9.60 3.05 -8.77
N GLY A 253 10.53 2.31 -8.17
CA GLY A 253 11.84 2.03 -8.76
C GLY A 253 11.73 1.27 -10.07
N LEU A 254 10.92 0.20 -10.10
CA LEU A 254 10.62 -0.56 -11.32
C LEU A 254 9.94 0.32 -12.37
N GLY A 255 8.92 1.10 -11.99
CA GLY A 255 8.27 2.03 -12.90
C GLY A 255 9.28 2.94 -13.59
N ARG A 256 10.21 3.56 -12.83
CA ARG A 256 11.26 4.43 -13.39
C ARG A 256 12.20 3.70 -14.36
N MET A 257 12.56 2.44 -14.09
CA MET A 257 13.40 1.66 -15.02
C MET A 257 12.71 1.44 -16.37
N PHE A 258 11.39 1.47 -16.43
CA PHE A 258 10.59 1.35 -17.65
C PHE A 258 10.04 2.69 -18.18
N GLY A 259 10.39 3.81 -17.55
CA GLY A 259 9.99 5.16 -17.96
C GLY A 259 8.61 5.61 -17.47
N PHE A 260 8.13 5.05 -16.36
CA PHE A 260 6.92 5.48 -15.64
C PHE A 260 7.28 6.21 -14.35
N HIS A 261 6.62 7.33 -14.07
CA HIS A 261 6.89 8.17 -12.89
C HIS A 261 5.71 8.14 -11.92
N TYR A 262 5.72 7.17 -11.02
CA TYR A 262 4.68 7.03 -10.01
C TYR A 262 4.88 7.99 -8.85
N HIS A 263 3.77 8.46 -8.28
CA HIS A 263 3.78 9.29 -7.08
C HIS A 263 4.23 8.49 -5.84
N ILE A 264 4.87 9.21 -4.90
CA ILE A 264 5.24 8.62 -3.60
C ILE A 264 3.97 8.23 -2.83
N ASN A 265 4.04 7.11 -2.13
CA ASN A 265 2.92 6.60 -1.33
C ASN A 265 3.12 6.81 0.18
N PHE A 266 4.36 7.05 0.60
CA PHE A 266 4.76 7.32 1.99
C PHE A 266 5.73 8.49 2.06
N ASN A 267 5.54 9.38 3.06
CA ASN A 267 6.42 10.53 3.31
C ASN A 267 6.70 10.70 4.79
N TYR A 268 7.46 9.77 5.37
CA TYR A 268 7.85 9.78 6.80
C TYR A 268 6.68 10.04 7.76
N PRO A 269 5.67 9.16 7.80
CA PRO A 269 4.42 9.40 8.53
C PRO A 269 4.58 9.43 10.04
N TYR A 270 5.62 8.80 10.61
CA TYR A 270 5.80 8.71 12.08
C TYR A 270 6.43 9.94 12.72
N ILE A 271 6.93 10.91 11.93
CA ILE A 271 7.54 12.14 12.48
C ILE A 271 6.57 13.32 12.60
N VAL A 272 5.30 13.12 12.29
CA VAL A 272 4.27 14.18 12.31
C VAL A 272 3.63 14.32 13.69
N LYS A 273 2.77 15.32 13.87
CA LYS A 273 2.26 15.74 15.17
C LYS A 273 0.76 15.53 15.37
N SER A 274 0.05 15.06 14.33
CA SER A 274 -1.39 14.83 14.36
C SER A 274 -1.80 13.67 13.49
N VAL A 275 -2.96 13.08 13.78
CA VAL A 275 -3.57 12.03 12.98
C VAL A 275 -3.95 12.56 11.58
N THR A 276 -4.41 13.81 11.51
CA THR A 276 -4.70 14.47 10.23
C THR A 276 -3.46 14.56 9.33
N GLU A 277 -2.30 14.94 9.88
CA GLU A 277 -1.05 14.99 9.11
C GLU A 277 -0.54 13.59 8.78
N PHE A 278 -0.69 12.63 9.70
CA PHE A 278 -0.30 11.24 9.49
C PHE A 278 -0.94 10.66 8.23
N TRP A 279 -2.25 10.79 8.05
CA TRP A 279 -2.97 10.26 6.90
C TRP A 279 -2.71 11.02 5.59
N ARG A 280 -2.12 12.21 5.65
CA ARG A 280 -1.59 12.91 4.46
C ARG A 280 -0.25 12.35 3.99
N ARG A 281 0.44 11.57 4.84
CA ARG A 281 1.78 11.03 4.57
C ARG A 281 1.82 9.50 4.54
N TRP A 282 0.78 8.85 5.00
CA TRP A 282 0.58 7.40 4.98
C TRP A 282 -0.37 7.02 3.86
N HIS A 283 0.04 6.04 3.00
CA HIS A 283 -0.79 5.50 1.90
C HIS A 283 -1.48 6.61 1.10
N ILE A 284 -0.67 7.54 0.58
CA ILE A 284 -1.13 8.80 -0.05
C ILE A 284 -2.06 8.50 -1.23
N SER A 285 -1.78 7.46 -2.01
CA SER A 285 -2.60 7.09 -3.16
C SER A 285 -4.02 6.67 -2.77
N LEU A 286 -4.19 5.90 -1.68
CA LEU A 286 -5.50 5.53 -1.14
C LEU A 286 -6.25 6.75 -0.58
N SER A 287 -5.56 7.56 0.21
CA SER A 287 -6.13 8.78 0.80
C SER A 287 -6.59 9.76 -0.28
N SER A 288 -5.81 9.91 -1.36
CA SER A 288 -6.19 10.76 -2.50
C SER A 288 -7.35 10.17 -3.29
N PHE A 289 -7.40 8.83 -3.46
CA PHE A 289 -8.54 8.18 -4.11
C PHE A 289 -9.85 8.47 -3.37
N PHE A 290 -9.91 8.18 -2.06
CA PHE A 290 -11.12 8.45 -1.26
C PHE A 290 -11.47 9.94 -1.20
N ARG A 291 -10.47 10.84 -1.15
CA ARG A 291 -10.72 12.27 -1.21
C ARG A 291 -11.39 12.69 -2.51
N ASP A 292 -10.86 12.26 -3.66
CA ASP A 292 -11.25 12.78 -4.97
C ASP A 292 -12.51 12.10 -5.55
N TYR A 293 -12.72 10.82 -5.18
CA TYR A 293 -13.84 10.04 -5.73
C TYR A 293 -15.00 9.84 -4.74
N VAL A 294 -14.79 10.08 -3.43
CA VAL A 294 -15.83 9.93 -2.41
C VAL A 294 -16.06 11.23 -1.64
N TYR A 295 -15.02 11.74 -0.96
CA TYR A 295 -15.17 12.87 -0.03
C TYR A 295 -15.62 14.16 -0.74
N ILE A 296 -14.94 14.55 -1.81
CA ILE A 296 -15.29 15.77 -2.58
C ILE A 296 -16.67 15.66 -3.23
N PRO A 297 -17.04 14.56 -3.90
CA PRO A 297 -18.40 14.39 -4.44
C PRO A 297 -19.52 14.45 -3.40
N LEU A 298 -19.29 13.99 -2.16
CA LEU A 298 -20.25 14.09 -1.05
C LEU A 298 -20.40 15.52 -0.50
N GLY A 299 -19.60 16.47 -0.98
CA GLY A 299 -19.61 17.88 -0.56
C GLY A 299 -18.35 18.33 0.19
N GLY A 300 -17.44 17.41 0.51
CA GLY A 300 -16.14 17.70 1.11
C GLY A 300 -16.24 18.46 2.44
N ASN A 301 -15.46 19.55 2.54
CA ASN A 301 -15.51 20.45 3.70
C ASN A 301 -16.70 21.41 3.69
N ARG A 302 -17.42 21.52 2.56
CA ARG A 302 -18.44 22.56 2.38
C ARG A 302 -19.83 22.13 2.88
N LYS A 303 -20.13 20.82 2.83
CA LYS A 303 -21.44 20.26 3.22
C LYS A 303 -21.25 19.00 4.03
N HIS A 304 -21.91 18.90 5.19
CA HIS A 304 -21.97 17.69 6.04
C HIS A 304 -20.58 17.04 6.31
N GLN A 305 -19.59 17.88 6.62
CA GLN A 305 -18.19 17.45 6.73
C GLN A 305 -17.98 16.25 7.67
N ILE A 306 -18.59 16.24 8.86
CA ILE A 306 -18.47 15.15 9.83
C ILE A 306 -19.01 13.85 9.24
N PHE A 307 -20.19 13.90 8.63
CA PHE A 307 -20.80 12.75 7.97
C PHE A 307 -19.93 12.23 6.83
N ASN A 308 -19.35 13.11 6.02
CA ASN A 308 -18.44 12.73 4.93
C ASN A 308 -17.18 12.03 5.49
N ILE A 309 -16.64 12.48 6.62
CA ILE A 309 -15.52 11.82 7.29
C ILE A 309 -15.93 10.42 7.78
N CYS A 310 -17.09 10.29 8.42
CA CYS A 310 -17.60 8.98 8.86
C CYS A 310 -17.73 8.00 7.70
N ILE A 311 -18.34 8.43 6.57
CA ILE A 311 -18.47 7.56 5.37
C ILE A 311 -17.11 7.14 4.85
N VAL A 312 -16.20 8.08 4.65
CA VAL A 312 -14.87 7.79 4.08
C VAL A 312 -14.11 6.81 4.96
N TRP A 313 -14.12 7.00 6.28
CA TRP A 313 -13.38 6.14 7.20
C TRP A 313 -14.03 4.77 7.39
N PHE A 314 -15.35 4.69 7.37
CA PHE A 314 -16.06 3.42 7.31
C PHE A 314 -15.70 2.63 6.04
N LEU A 315 -15.74 3.27 4.86
CA LEU A 315 -15.37 2.65 3.60
C LEU A 315 -13.88 2.29 3.54
N THR A 316 -13.01 3.09 4.16
CA THR A 316 -11.58 2.78 4.26
C THR A 316 -11.35 1.54 5.11
N GLY A 317 -12.05 1.40 6.23
CA GLY A 317 -12.01 0.19 7.05
C GLY A 317 -12.50 -1.04 6.27
N LEU A 318 -13.67 -0.96 5.64
CA LEU A 318 -14.18 -2.03 4.79
C LEU A 318 -13.21 -2.41 3.68
N TRP A 319 -12.59 -1.45 3.02
CA TRP A 319 -11.65 -1.72 1.93
C TRP A 319 -10.46 -2.57 2.39
N HIS A 320 -9.97 -2.38 3.62
CA HIS A 320 -8.87 -3.18 4.16
C HIS A 320 -9.24 -4.65 4.33
N GLY A 321 -10.44 -4.98 4.81
CA GLY A 321 -10.83 -6.37 4.98
C GLY A 321 -12.28 -6.56 5.41
N ALA A 322 -12.80 -7.75 5.16
CA ALA A 322 -14.12 -8.20 5.56
C ALA A 322 -14.07 -8.75 7.00
N SER A 323 -13.80 -7.89 7.98
CA SER A 323 -13.74 -8.25 9.40
C SER A 323 -14.05 -7.04 10.28
N TRP A 324 -14.61 -7.29 11.45
CA TRP A 324 -15.04 -6.24 12.38
C TRP A 324 -13.89 -5.38 12.92
N ASN A 325 -12.69 -5.93 13.06
CA ASN A 325 -11.53 -5.16 13.51
C ASN A 325 -11.16 -4.03 12.51
N PHE A 326 -11.31 -4.25 11.19
CA PHE A 326 -11.05 -3.20 10.20
C PHE A 326 -12.12 -2.12 10.23
N ILE A 327 -13.39 -2.49 10.46
CA ILE A 327 -14.48 -1.53 10.65
C ILE A 327 -14.21 -0.69 11.91
N LEU A 328 -13.87 -1.35 13.03
CA LEU A 328 -13.51 -0.69 14.28
C LEU A 328 -12.32 0.25 14.12
N TRP A 329 -11.30 -0.17 13.38
CA TRP A 329 -10.13 0.64 13.04
C TRP A 329 -10.52 1.89 12.23
N GLY A 330 -11.39 1.75 11.23
CA GLY A 330 -11.91 2.87 10.46
C GLY A 330 -12.70 3.85 11.34
N VAL A 331 -13.59 3.35 12.19
CA VAL A 331 -14.34 4.17 13.15
C VAL A 331 -13.41 4.90 14.12
N PHE A 332 -12.41 4.20 14.66
CA PHE A 332 -11.39 4.77 15.57
C PHE A 332 -10.70 5.99 14.94
N TYR A 333 -10.19 5.87 13.72
CA TYR A 333 -9.55 7.02 13.06
C TYR A 333 -10.54 8.08 12.59
N GLY A 334 -11.75 7.70 12.20
CA GLY A 334 -12.81 8.64 11.87
C GLY A 334 -13.16 9.55 13.06
N VAL A 335 -13.33 8.97 14.25
CA VAL A 335 -13.58 9.71 15.49
C VAL A 335 -12.41 10.64 15.82
N LEU A 336 -11.17 10.15 15.77
CA LEU A 336 -9.99 10.96 16.07
C LEU A 336 -9.86 12.18 15.15
N LEU A 337 -10.12 12.00 13.85
CA LEU A 337 -10.09 13.11 12.89
C LEU A 337 -11.18 14.13 13.13
N ILE A 338 -12.37 13.70 13.60
CA ILE A 338 -13.44 14.60 13.99
C ILE A 338 -13.01 15.38 15.24
N VAL A 339 -12.47 14.71 16.26
CA VAL A 339 -11.99 15.35 17.51
C VAL A 339 -10.88 16.35 17.21
N GLU A 340 -9.91 15.99 16.36
CA GLU A 340 -8.87 16.92 15.92
C GLU A 340 -9.46 18.17 15.24
N LYS A 341 -10.45 17.99 14.38
CA LYS A 341 -11.11 19.12 13.69
C LYS A 341 -11.96 19.98 14.62
N LEU A 342 -12.60 19.39 15.63
CA LEU A 342 -13.43 20.12 16.58
C LEU A 342 -12.61 21.02 17.54
N GLY A 343 -11.30 20.81 17.64
CA GLY A 343 -10.47 21.70 18.45
C GLY A 343 -9.12 21.15 18.88
N LEU A 344 -8.94 19.83 18.90
CA LEU A 344 -7.69 19.21 19.37
C LEU A 344 -6.49 19.65 18.54
N LEU A 345 -6.61 19.87 17.22
CA LEU A 345 -5.52 20.40 16.39
C LEU A 345 -4.95 21.71 16.94
N LYS A 346 -5.84 22.64 17.36
CA LYS A 346 -5.41 23.93 17.95
C LYS A 346 -4.65 23.74 19.28
N VAL A 347 -4.96 22.70 20.03
CA VAL A 347 -4.25 22.34 21.26
C VAL A 347 -2.88 21.76 20.92
N LEU A 348 -2.84 20.80 19.97
CA LEU A 348 -1.59 20.16 19.52
C LEU A 348 -0.59 21.14 18.90
N GLU A 349 -1.06 22.23 18.29
CA GLU A 349 -0.22 23.30 17.77
C GLU A 349 0.40 24.20 18.87
N LYS A 350 -0.28 24.32 20.02
CA LYS A 350 0.15 25.18 21.14
C LYS A 350 1.08 24.49 22.13
N ILE A 351 0.99 23.18 22.27
CA ILE A 351 1.84 22.40 23.18
C ILE A 351 3.24 22.14 22.57
N PRO A 352 4.27 21.87 23.40
CA PRO A 352 5.58 21.48 22.90
C PRO A 352 5.48 20.27 21.97
N SER A 353 6.21 20.33 20.87
CA SER A 353 6.21 19.30 19.79
C SER A 353 6.38 17.87 20.29
N PHE A 354 7.13 17.69 21.37
CA PHE A 354 7.34 16.38 22.00
C PHE A 354 6.01 15.71 22.39
N PHE A 355 5.10 16.45 23.04
CA PHE A 355 3.81 15.89 23.46
C PHE A 355 2.88 15.59 22.27
N SER A 356 2.94 16.40 21.21
CA SER A 356 2.17 16.14 19.99
C SER A 356 2.67 14.88 19.27
N HIS A 357 3.99 14.64 19.24
CA HIS A 357 4.56 13.39 18.72
C HIS A 357 4.17 12.19 19.58
N LEU A 358 4.23 12.33 20.91
CA LEU A 358 3.85 11.26 21.83
C LEU A 358 2.37 10.89 21.67
N TYR A 359 1.48 11.89 21.55
CA TYR A 359 0.07 11.68 21.23
C TYR A 359 -0.08 10.85 19.95
N LEU A 360 0.57 11.27 18.85
CA LEU A 360 0.47 10.56 17.59
C LEU A 360 0.96 9.11 17.70
N LEU A 361 2.14 8.89 18.28
CA LEU A 361 2.70 7.55 18.41
C LEU A 361 1.81 6.65 19.27
N PHE A 362 1.31 7.15 20.40
CA PHE A 362 0.38 6.43 21.26
C PHE A 362 -0.89 5.99 20.51
N ILE A 363 -1.55 6.93 19.83
CA ILE A 363 -2.75 6.66 19.03
C ILE A 363 -2.45 5.67 17.90
N THR A 364 -1.30 5.81 17.24
CA THR A 364 -0.92 4.95 16.13
C THR A 364 -0.66 3.52 16.58
N LEU A 365 -0.01 3.31 17.72
CA LEU A 365 0.24 1.97 18.26
C LEU A 365 -1.08 1.26 18.63
N ILE A 366 -2.03 1.97 19.24
CA ILE A 366 -3.37 1.43 19.51
C ILE A 366 -4.08 1.09 18.19
N GLY A 367 -4.07 2.02 17.23
CA GLY A 367 -4.69 1.82 15.92
C GLY A 367 -4.12 0.61 15.18
N TRP A 368 -2.82 0.40 15.22
CA TRP A 368 -2.18 -0.77 14.61
C TRP A 368 -2.46 -2.07 15.37
N THR A 369 -2.62 -2.03 16.68
CA THR A 369 -3.07 -3.19 17.46
C THR A 369 -4.48 -3.63 17.06
N ILE A 370 -5.41 -2.66 16.89
CA ILE A 370 -6.76 -2.93 16.37
C ILE A 370 -6.70 -3.53 14.96
N PHE A 371 -5.84 -2.98 14.10
CA PHE A 371 -5.68 -3.43 12.72
C PHE A 371 -5.14 -4.86 12.61
N TYR A 372 -4.18 -5.21 13.46
CA TYR A 372 -3.53 -6.53 13.47
C TYR A 372 -4.45 -7.66 13.92
N THR A 373 -5.24 -7.41 14.97
CA THR A 373 -5.96 -8.46 15.70
C THR A 373 -7.37 -8.62 15.17
N THR A 374 -7.62 -9.66 14.38
CA THR A 374 -8.93 -9.91 13.75
C THR A 374 -9.98 -10.44 14.73
N ASP A 375 -9.59 -11.23 15.72
CA ASP A 375 -10.47 -11.70 16.79
C ASP A 375 -10.68 -10.61 17.84
N LEU A 376 -11.93 -10.17 18.03
CA LEU A 376 -12.26 -9.08 18.96
C LEU A 376 -12.07 -9.44 20.43
N GLY A 377 -12.25 -10.73 20.79
CA GLY A 377 -12.00 -11.21 22.15
C GLY A 377 -10.52 -11.14 22.48
N ARG A 378 -9.67 -11.62 21.56
CA ARG A 378 -8.20 -11.49 21.67
C ARG A 378 -7.77 -10.03 21.68
N LEU A 379 -8.37 -9.16 20.87
CA LEU A 379 -8.10 -7.72 20.86
C LEU A 379 -8.36 -7.10 22.24
N GLY A 380 -9.53 -7.40 22.83
CA GLY A 380 -9.87 -6.94 24.18
C GLY A 380 -8.86 -7.42 25.22
N GLY A 381 -8.49 -8.70 25.17
CA GLY A 381 -7.46 -9.28 26.05
C GLY A 381 -6.09 -8.61 25.86
N TYR A 382 -5.65 -8.41 24.63
CA TYR A 382 -4.36 -7.75 24.32
C TYR A 382 -4.32 -6.29 24.83
N LEU A 383 -5.39 -5.53 24.58
CA LEU A 383 -5.52 -4.17 25.11
C LEU A 383 -5.55 -4.16 26.65
N SER A 384 -6.21 -5.13 27.28
CA SER A 384 -6.20 -5.27 28.74
C SER A 384 -4.78 -5.49 29.30
N VAL A 385 -3.95 -6.29 28.61
CA VAL A 385 -2.53 -6.44 28.96
C VAL A 385 -1.79 -5.13 28.76
N MET A 386 -1.94 -4.46 27.59
CA MET A 386 -1.26 -3.20 27.29
C MET A 386 -1.52 -2.13 28.37
N PHE A 387 -2.72 -2.07 28.92
CA PHE A 387 -3.11 -1.08 29.95
C PHE A 387 -2.96 -1.60 31.41
N GLY A 388 -2.37 -2.79 31.61
CA GLY A 388 -2.13 -3.35 32.93
C GLY A 388 -3.39 -3.78 33.68
N LEU A 389 -4.49 -4.04 32.98
CA LEU A 389 -5.81 -4.39 33.55
C LEU A 389 -5.97 -5.90 33.77
N SER A 390 -5.06 -6.72 33.28
CA SER A 390 -5.14 -8.20 33.30
C SER A 390 -4.30 -8.86 34.39
N GLY A 391 -3.60 -8.07 35.23
CA GLY A 391 -2.73 -8.59 36.28
C GLY A 391 -1.37 -9.11 35.81
N ASN A 392 -1.03 -8.93 34.55
CA ASN A 392 0.25 -9.33 33.99
C ASN A 392 1.41 -8.49 34.54
N PRO A 393 2.65 -9.04 34.61
CA PRO A 393 3.81 -8.31 35.10
C PRO A 393 4.13 -7.10 34.20
N LEU A 394 4.73 -6.05 34.77
CA LEU A 394 5.11 -4.85 34.01
C LEU A 394 6.18 -5.17 32.96
N THR A 395 7.16 -6.01 33.30
CA THR A 395 8.26 -6.42 32.43
C THR A 395 8.55 -7.91 32.59
N ASP A 396 9.25 -8.49 31.65
CA ASP A 396 9.71 -9.89 31.69
C ASP A 396 11.13 -10.04 31.16
N THR A 397 11.77 -11.16 31.48
CA THR A 397 13.16 -11.47 31.08
C THR A 397 13.28 -11.63 29.55
N GLN A 398 12.24 -12.19 28.89
CA GLN A 398 12.24 -12.39 27.45
C GLN A 398 12.29 -11.07 26.69
N LEU A 399 11.53 -10.07 27.15
CA LEU A 399 11.56 -8.71 26.61
C LEU A 399 12.96 -8.11 26.75
N SER A 400 13.58 -8.22 27.94
CA SER A 400 14.91 -7.67 28.19
C SER A 400 15.97 -8.28 27.26
N ILE A 401 15.95 -9.60 27.10
CA ILE A 401 16.87 -10.32 26.20
C ILE A 401 16.64 -9.89 24.75
N THR A 402 15.38 -9.88 24.28
CA THR A 402 15.07 -9.51 22.90
C THR A 402 15.46 -8.06 22.61
N PHE A 403 15.15 -7.14 23.53
CA PHE A 403 15.48 -5.73 23.38
C PHE A 403 16.99 -5.50 23.28
N LEU A 404 17.79 -6.10 24.18
CA LEU A 404 19.24 -5.96 24.17
C LEU A 404 19.87 -6.59 22.92
N ASN A 405 19.41 -7.74 22.50
CA ASN A 405 19.92 -8.42 21.30
C ASN A 405 19.58 -7.67 20.00
N ARG A 406 18.55 -6.83 19.99
CA ARG A 406 18.07 -6.13 18.80
C ARG A 406 18.20 -4.61 18.87
N ILE A 407 18.86 -4.08 19.89
CA ILE A 407 18.91 -2.64 20.18
C ILE A 407 19.47 -1.82 19.00
N PHE A 408 20.53 -2.26 18.34
CA PHE A 408 21.13 -1.56 17.21
C PHE A 408 20.22 -1.61 15.97
N TRP A 409 19.61 -2.76 15.72
CA TRP A 409 18.64 -2.91 14.64
C TRP A 409 17.41 -2.03 14.88
N LEU A 410 16.87 -2.03 16.10
CA LEU A 410 15.72 -1.21 16.48
C LEU A 410 16.04 0.29 16.36
N ALA A 411 17.20 0.72 16.86
CA ALA A 411 17.66 2.10 16.74
C ALA A 411 17.78 2.53 15.26
N ALA A 412 18.35 1.67 14.40
CA ALA A 412 18.43 1.93 12.98
C ALA A 412 17.04 2.00 12.34
N ALA A 413 16.14 1.05 12.65
CA ALA A 413 14.78 1.05 12.14
C ALA A 413 14.02 2.33 12.52
N ILE A 414 14.13 2.80 13.76
CA ILE A 414 13.51 4.06 14.22
C ILE A 414 14.16 5.26 13.53
N LEU A 415 15.48 5.31 13.44
CA LEU A 415 16.22 6.43 12.82
C LEU A 415 15.80 6.63 11.35
N PHE A 416 15.68 5.54 10.58
CA PHE A 416 15.29 5.62 9.17
C PHE A 416 13.77 5.81 8.95
N CYS A 417 12.94 5.86 10.00
CA CYS A 417 11.59 6.43 9.94
C CYS A 417 11.62 7.97 9.76
N ALA A 418 12.77 8.62 10.01
CA ALA A 418 13.01 10.04 9.76
C ALA A 418 13.70 10.26 8.39
N PRO A 419 13.70 11.48 7.81
CA PRO A 419 14.21 11.77 6.46
C PRO A 419 15.75 11.80 6.37
N VAL A 420 16.45 10.90 7.06
CA VAL A 420 17.92 10.83 7.09
C VAL A 420 18.51 10.65 5.68
N THR A 421 17.89 9.76 4.89
CA THR A 421 18.34 9.49 3.52
C THR A 421 18.20 10.73 2.62
N GLN A 422 17.14 11.52 2.79
CA GLN A 422 16.96 12.79 2.06
C GLN A 422 17.98 13.83 2.49
N TRP A 423 18.27 13.91 3.79
CA TRP A 423 19.29 14.80 4.32
C TRP A 423 20.69 14.47 3.76
N VAL A 424 21.06 13.19 3.76
CA VAL A 424 22.33 12.72 3.17
C VAL A 424 22.37 13.04 1.67
N LYS A 425 21.31 12.69 0.91
CA LYS A 425 21.23 12.99 -0.53
C LYS A 425 21.39 14.51 -0.79
N GLY A 426 20.73 15.36 0.01
CA GLY A 426 20.84 16.81 -0.13
C GLY A 426 22.25 17.34 0.19
N ARG A 427 23.00 16.68 1.08
CA ARG A 427 24.42 17.02 1.32
C ARG A 427 25.31 16.58 0.15
N LEU A 428 25.13 15.37 -0.35
CA LEU A 428 25.89 14.85 -1.49
C LEU A 428 25.67 15.67 -2.78
N GLN A 429 24.45 16.11 -3.03
CA GLN A 429 24.12 16.94 -4.19
C GLN A 429 24.78 18.35 -4.17
N ARG A 430 25.22 18.81 -3.00
CA ARG A 430 25.95 20.09 -2.88
C ARG A 430 27.43 19.97 -3.21
N LEU A 431 27.95 18.76 -3.36
CA LEU A 431 29.31 18.53 -3.79
C LEU A 431 29.45 18.94 -5.26
N GLN A 432 30.28 19.93 -5.56
CA GLN A 432 30.53 20.45 -6.90
C GLN A 432 31.83 19.89 -7.46
N GLY A 433 31.93 19.78 -8.78
CA GLY A 433 33.08 19.28 -9.50
C GLY A 433 32.90 17.83 -10.02
N GLU A 434 33.50 17.57 -11.19
CA GLU A 434 33.39 16.28 -11.89
C GLU A 434 33.87 15.11 -11.04
N GLY A 435 34.99 15.27 -10.33
CA GLY A 435 35.53 14.24 -9.45
C GLY A 435 34.59 13.90 -8.27
N ALA A 436 33.91 14.89 -7.69
CA ALA A 436 32.95 14.68 -6.63
C ALA A 436 31.69 13.98 -7.15
N GLN A 437 31.21 14.34 -8.33
CA GLN A 437 30.07 13.67 -8.97
C GLN A 437 30.39 12.21 -9.34
N ALA A 438 31.58 11.96 -9.86
CA ALA A 438 32.06 10.60 -10.14
C ALA A 438 32.14 9.76 -8.87
N LEU A 439 32.64 10.32 -7.75
CA LEU A 439 32.69 9.65 -6.45
C LEU A 439 31.29 9.31 -5.92
N VAL A 440 30.33 10.23 -6.06
CA VAL A 440 28.93 9.99 -5.67
C VAL A 440 28.31 8.88 -6.52
N CYS A 441 28.58 8.85 -7.83
CA CYS A 441 28.09 7.82 -8.74
C CYS A 441 28.66 6.44 -8.38
N VAL A 442 29.98 6.33 -8.21
CA VAL A 442 30.65 5.08 -7.79
C VAL A 442 30.17 4.64 -6.40
N GLY A 443 30.10 5.57 -5.44
CA GLY A 443 29.59 5.28 -4.10
C GLY A 443 28.16 4.77 -4.10
N THR A 444 27.28 5.34 -4.95
CA THR A 444 25.90 4.87 -5.11
C THR A 444 25.85 3.46 -5.73
N ALA A 445 26.68 3.19 -6.74
CA ALA A 445 26.75 1.85 -7.35
C ALA A 445 27.24 0.81 -6.33
N LEU A 446 28.30 1.10 -5.57
CA LEU A 446 28.80 0.22 -4.52
C LEU A 446 27.76 0.00 -3.43
N MET A 447 27.06 1.04 -2.99
CA MET A 447 25.95 0.93 -2.05
C MET A 447 24.87 -0.02 -2.57
N ASN A 448 24.41 0.15 -3.81
CA ASN A 448 23.38 -0.70 -4.40
C ASN A 448 23.82 -2.17 -4.48
N LEU A 449 25.08 -2.44 -4.86
CA LEU A 449 25.65 -3.78 -4.89
C LEU A 449 25.72 -4.40 -3.48
N THR A 450 26.15 -3.64 -2.49
CA THR A 450 26.20 -4.08 -1.09
C THR A 450 24.81 -4.41 -0.56
N LEU A 451 23.81 -3.53 -0.79
CA LEU A 451 22.44 -3.74 -0.39
C LEU A 451 21.85 -5.00 -1.05
N LEU A 452 22.09 -5.17 -2.34
CA LEU A 452 21.63 -6.35 -3.08
C LEU A 452 22.29 -7.62 -2.56
N PHE A 453 23.61 -7.61 -2.29
CA PHE A 453 24.33 -8.75 -1.74
C PHE A 453 23.80 -9.14 -0.36
N VAL A 454 23.63 -8.18 0.56
CA VAL A 454 23.08 -8.42 1.90
C VAL A 454 21.67 -9.01 1.81
N CYS A 455 20.80 -8.40 0.99
CA CYS A 455 19.44 -8.90 0.81
C CYS A 455 19.42 -10.32 0.23
N THR A 456 20.27 -10.60 -0.77
CA THR A 456 20.39 -11.95 -1.35
C THR A 456 20.83 -12.97 -0.31
N SER A 457 21.86 -12.64 0.47
CA SER A 457 22.36 -13.54 1.51
C SER A 457 21.29 -13.88 2.55
N MET A 458 20.48 -12.89 2.95
CA MET A 458 19.35 -13.12 3.85
C MET A 458 18.22 -13.92 3.21
N LEU A 459 17.89 -13.67 1.94
CA LEU A 459 16.83 -14.39 1.23
C LEU A 459 17.18 -15.85 0.94
N VAL A 460 18.45 -16.19 0.79
CA VAL A 460 18.91 -17.58 0.65
C VAL A 460 18.81 -18.33 1.97
N GLY A 461 19.10 -17.65 3.09
CA GLY A 461 19.12 -18.24 4.41
C GLY A 461 17.77 -18.30 5.13
N ASP A 462 16.75 -17.55 4.69
CA ASP A 462 15.48 -17.41 5.39
C ASP A 462 14.29 -17.70 4.47
N SER A 463 13.46 -18.66 4.86
CA SER A 463 12.18 -18.97 4.19
C SER A 463 11.06 -18.00 4.59
N TYR A 464 11.23 -17.19 5.64
CA TYR A 464 10.23 -16.24 6.11
C TYR A 464 10.28 -14.96 5.29
N ASN A 465 9.45 -14.89 4.26
CA ASN A 465 9.33 -13.72 3.39
C ASN A 465 7.85 -13.40 3.05
N PRO A 466 6.95 -13.35 4.06
CA PRO A 466 5.56 -13.03 3.81
C PRO A 466 5.44 -11.55 3.44
N PHE A 467 4.47 -11.25 2.59
CA PHE A 467 4.04 -9.89 2.32
C PHE A 467 2.71 -9.66 3.04
N LEU A 468 2.69 -8.70 3.98
CA LEU A 468 1.52 -8.48 4.86
C LEU A 468 0.23 -8.22 4.08
N TYR A 469 0.33 -7.57 2.94
CA TYR A 469 -0.83 -7.21 2.12
C TYR A 469 -1.59 -8.41 1.54
N PHE A 470 -0.97 -9.59 1.47
CA PHE A 470 -1.68 -10.83 1.08
C PHE A 470 -2.52 -11.44 2.20
N ARG A 471 -2.47 -10.88 3.40
CA ARG A 471 -3.28 -11.33 4.54
C ARG A 471 -4.63 -10.60 4.65
N PHE A 472 -4.84 -9.52 3.87
CA PHE A 472 -6.00 -8.63 3.99
C PHE A 472 -6.93 -8.69 2.77
#